data_c2431242b932badbb046346cb873a9e2
#
_entry.id   c2431242b932badbb046346cb873a9e2
#
_cell.length_a   1.000
_cell.length_b   1.000
_cell.length_c   1.000
_cell.angle_alpha   90.00
_cell.angle_beta   90.00
_cell.angle_gamma   90.00
#
_symmetry.space_group_name_H-M   'P 1'
#
loop_
_entity.id
_entity.type
_entity.pdbx_description
1 polymer ?
#
loop_
_entity_poly.entity_id
_entity_poly.type
_entity_poly.pdbx_seq_one_letter_code
_entity_poly.pdbx_strand_id
1 'polypeptide(L)'
;LHVRSRRQRQMCIRDSVMPKGATVHDWEPTAQDIKNLSDSKMLIVNGLGLEGWLEDVKSSLKNTEIVDSSTNIDKIKAEEEHEHDHDHEEHGHDHDHEEKEHDHDHEHHHHGEFDPHVWMSPKQARIQMKNVYEAIIKFDSENKGFYEKNYKELDKKFEELDKKYAEVLAPQKDKYFIVPHEAFGYLARDYEIKQVPIEGINSDSEPDLNLSLIHI
;
A
#
# COMPACT_ATOMS: atom_id res chain seq x y z
N LEU A 1 -13.47 22.75 -28.49
CA LEU A 1 -13.02 23.41 -27.25
C LEU A 1 -14.24 23.53 -26.33
N HIS A 2 -14.43 22.57 -25.39
CA HIS A 2 -15.45 22.68 -24.35
C HIS A 2 -14.97 23.69 -23.32
N VAL A 3 -15.53 24.86 -23.31
CA VAL A 3 -15.33 25.89 -22.28
C VAL A 3 -16.02 25.38 -21.03
N ARG A 4 -15.29 24.80 -20.10
CA ARG A 4 -15.79 24.44 -18.77
C ARG A 4 -16.24 25.73 -18.06
N SER A 5 -17.46 25.73 -17.49
CA SER A 5 -17.98 26.85 -16.72
C SER A 5 -17.07 27.20 -15.54
N ARG A 6 -17.11 28.45 -15.04
CA ARG A 6 -16.34 28.86 -13.83
C ARG A 6 -16.61 27.95 -12.63
N ARG A 7 -17.82 27.42 -12.46
CA ARG A 7 -18.19 26.46 -11.43
C ARG A 7 -17.47 25.09 -11.60
N GLN A 8 -17.27 24.64 -12.84
CA GLN A 8 -16.52 23.40 -13.10
C GLN A 8 -15.00 23.56 -12.93
N ARG A 9 -14.49 24.79 -12.90
CA ARG A 9 -13.07 25.08 -12.60
C ARG A 9 -12.76 25.17 -11.11
N GLN A 10 -13.77 25.27 -10.24
CA GLN A 10 -13.64 25.25 -8.78
C GLN A 10 -13.83 23.85 -8.19
N MET A 11 -14.23 22.87 -8.97
CA MET A 11 -14.22 21.47 -8.55
C MET A 11 -12.77 21.04 -8.34
N CYS A 12 -12.49 20.53 -7.17
CA CYS A 12 -11.19 20.14 -6.63
C CYS A 12 -10.19 19.71 -7.70
N ILE A 13 -9.05 20.39 -7.78
CA ILE A 13 -7.91 19.94 -8.54
C ILE A 13 -7.43 18.68 -7.81
N ARG A 14 -7.43 17.55 -8.50
CA ARG A 14 -6.92 16.27 -8.01
C ARG A 14 -5.68 15.96 -8.81
N ASP A 15 -4.57 15.87 -8.12
CA ASP A 15 -3.30 15.43 -8.69
C ASP A 15 -2.79 14.20 -7.93
N SER A 16 -2.10 13.32 -8.65
CA SER A 16 -1.33 12.27 -8.03
C SER A 16 0.02 12.84 -7.63
N VAL A 17 0.43 12.62 -6.39
CA VAL A 17 1.72 13.09 -5.89
C VAL A 17 2.85 12.30 -6.57
N MET A 18 2.67 10.99 -6.66
CA MET A 18 3.64 10.10 -7.27
C MET A 18 3.60 10.18 -8.80
N PRO A 19 4.74 10.33 -9.48
CA PRO A 19 4.82 10.35 -10.94
C PRO A 19 4.49 8.97 -11.52
N LYS A 20 4.02 8.95 -12.78
CA LYS A 20 3.74 7.70 -13.48
C LYS A 20 5.01 6.87 -13.66
N GLY A 21 4.93 5.60 -13.29
CA GLY A 21 6.03 4.65 -13.42
C GLY A 21 6.99 4.60 -12.25
N ALA A 22 6.76 5.38 -11.20
CA ALA A 22 7.47 5.21 -9.93
C ALA A 22 6.93 4.00 -9.15
N THR A 23 7.79 3.33 -8.43
CA THR A 23 7.46 2.24 -7.53
C THR A 23 6.91 2.81 -6.23
N VAL A 24 5.76 2.31 -5.75
CA VAL A 24 5.11 2.91 -4.58
C VAL A 24 5.90 2.71 -3.28
N HIS A 25 6.67 1.62 -3.20
CA HIS A 25 7.45 1.28 -2.02
C HIS A 25 8.70 2.15 -1.83
N ASP A 26 9.32 2.61 -2.94
CA ASP A 26 10.61 3.33 -2.92
C ASP A 26 10.46 4.83 -3.21
N TRP A 27 9.24 5.27 -3.50
CA TRP A 27 9.06 6.67 -3.89
C TRP A 27 9.08 7.60 -2.69
N GLU A 28 9.92 8.62 -2.77
CA GLU A 28 9.98 9.70 -1.80
C GLU A 28 9.63 11.06 -2.43
N PRO A 29 8.91 11.94 -1.70
CA PRO A 29 8.55 13.24 -2.21
C PRO A 29 9.76 14.17 -2.25
N THR A 30 9.92 14.87 -3.37
CA THR A 30 10.89 15.98 -3.48
C THR A 30 10.46 17.17 -2.61
N ALA A 31 11.37 18.10 -2.36
CA ALA A 31 11.04 19.35 -1.66
C ALA A 31 9.92 20.15 -2.36
N GLN A 32 9.79 20.04 -3.69
CA GLN A 32 8.70 20.65 -4.43
C GLN A 32 7.38 19.94 -4.21
N ASP A 33 7.39 18.61 -4.10
CA ASP A 33 6.19 17.81 -3.80
C ASP A 33 5.69 18.12 -2.39
N ILE A 34 6.60 18.19 -1.40
CA ILE A 34 6.27 18.56 -0.02
C ILE A 34 5.62 19.95 0.02
N LYS A 35 6.15 20.91 -0.76
CA LYS A 35 5.54 22.23 -0.87
C LYS A 35 4.13 22.16 -1.46
N ASN A 36 3.95 21.43 -2.55
CA ASN A 36 2.63 21.26 -3.18
C ASN A 36 1.64 20.59 -2.22
N LEU A 37 2.10 19.59 -1.46
CA LEU A 37 1.32 18.91 -0.43
C LEU A 37 0.92 19.88 0.70
N SER A 38 1.83 20.72 1.17
CA SER A 38 1.54 21.71 2.23
C SER A 38 0.55 22.79 1.78
N ASP A 39 0.47 23.08 0.48
CA ASP A 39 -0.51 24.00 -0.13
C ASP A 39 -1.86 23.29 -0.41
N SER A 40 -1.90 21.95 -0.32
CA SER A 40 -3.12 21.18 -0.50
C SER A 40 -4.00 21.25 0.75
N LYS A 41 -5.28 20.99 0.60
CA LYS A 41 -6.22 20.95 1.74
C LYS A 41 -6.47 19.57 2.26
N MET A 42 -6.26 18.56 1.42
CA MET A 42 -6.45 17.15 1.77
C MET A 42 -5.42 16.31 1.04
N LEU A 43 -4.83 15.37 1.76
CA LEU A 43 -3.99 14.30 1.26
C LEU A 43 -4.68 12.96 1.58
N ILE A 44 -4.98 12.18 0.56
CA ILE A 44 -5.52 10.83 0.72
C ILE A 44 -4.36 9.86 0.54
N VAL A 45 -4.15 9.03 1.53
CA VAL A 45 -3.10 8.00 1.56
C VAL A 45 -3.72 6.61 1.60
N ASN A 46 -2.99 5.62 1.17
CA ASN A 46 -3.38 4.22 1.37
C ASN A 46 -3.37 3.87 2.86
N GLY A 47 -2.32 4.29 3.56
CA GLY A 47 -2.07 3.92 4.94
C GLY A 47 -1.30 2.59 5.08
N LEU A 48 -1.29 2.02 6.28
CA LEU A 48 -0.63 0.75 6.60
C LEU A 48 0.89 0.74 6.34
N GLY A 49 1.51 1.92 6.37
CA GLY A 49 2.95 2.05 6.15
C GLY A 49 3.38 2.10 4.69
N LEU A 50 2.45 2.08 3.72
CA LEU A 50 2.79 2.18 2.30
C LEU A 50 3.53 3.49 1.98
N GLU A 51 3.06 4.59 2.52
CA GLU A 51 3.70 5.90 2.41
C GLU A 51 4.70 6.09 3.57
N GLY A 52 5.84 5.38 3.54
CA GLY A 52 6.86 5.43 4.59
C GLY A 52 7.36 6.84 4.88
N TRP A 53 7.46 7.68 3.83
CA TRP A 53 7.85 9.09 3.91
C TRP A 53 6.86 10.00 4.67
N LEU A 54 5.64 9.54 4.94
CA LEU A 54 4.57 10.42 5.46
C LEU A 54 4.89 10.98 6.85
N GLU A 55 5.44 10.18 7.73
CA GLU A 55 5.77 10.63 9.10
C GLU A 55 6.83 11.73 9.09
N ASP A 56 7.82 11.65 8.22
CA ASP A 56 8.91 12.64 8.10
C ASP A 56 8.40 14.01 7.64
N VAL A 57 7.43 14.03 6.72
CA VAL A 57 6.88 15.28 6.17
C VAL A 57 5.65 15.79 6.92
N LYS A 58 5.08 15.02 7.82
CA LYS A 58 3.82 15.33 8.55
C LYS A 58 3.88 16.67 9.27
N SER A 59 5.03 17.02 9.83
CA SER A 59 5.25 18.33 10.48
C SER A 59 5.11 19.51 9.50
N SER A 60 5.31 19.30 8.22
CA SER A 60 5.17 20.30 7.15
C SER A 60 3.72 20.41 6.64
N LEU A 61 2.87 19.41 6.92
CA LEU A 61 1.49 19.30 6.43
C LEU A 61 0.45 19.82 7.43
N LYS A 62 0.77 20.84 8.23
CA LYS A 62 -0.07 21.33 9.34
C LYS A 62 -1.48 21.76 8.94
N ASN A 63 -1.68 22.20 7.71
CA ASN A 63 -2.95 22.69 7.18
C ASN A 63 -3.62 21.70 6.21
N THR A 64 -3.04 20.53 6.01
CA THR A 64 -3.52 19.49 5.11
C THR A 64 -4.21 18.41 5.93
N GLU A 65 -5.48 18.12 5.65
CA GLU A 65 -6.19 16.99 6.26
C GLU A 65 -5.66 15.69 5.64
N ILE A 66 -5.08 14.81 6.48
CA ILE A 66 -4.58 13.50 6.03
C ILE A 66 -5.69 12.47 6.26
N VAL A 67 -6.09 11.80 5.19
CA VAL A 67 -7.15 10.78 5.17
C VAL A 67 -6.53 9.42 4.87
N ASP A 68 -6.48 8.55 5.88
CA ASP A 68 -6.11 7.15 5.72
C ASP A 68 -7.29 6.36 5.15
N SER A 69 -7.14 5.88 3.91
CA SER A 69 -8.19 5.14 3.21
C SER A 69 -8.35 3.70 3.71
N SER A 70 -7.38 3.15 4.45
CA SER A 70 -7.44 1.80 5.02
C SER A 70 -8.20 1.72 6.35
N THR A 71 -8.75 2.81 6.83
CA THR A 71 -9.55 2.85 8.07
C THR A 71 -10.68 1.80 8.02
N ASN A 72 -10.88 1.06 9.12
CA ASN A 72 -11.87 -0.02 9.27
C ASN A 72 -11.67 -1.23 8.36
N ILE A 73 -10.52 -1.41 7.76
CA ILE A 73 -10.15 -2.64 7.08
C ILE A 73 -9.60 -3.62 8.13
N ASP A 74 -10.01 -4.88 8.04
CA ASP A 74 -9.41 -5.96 8.81
C ASP A 74 -8.03 -6.27 8.27
N LYS A 75 -6.99 -5.87 9.03
CA LYS A 75 -5.61 -5.82 8.57
C LYS A 75 -4.97 -7.20 8.60
N ILE A 76 -4.15 -7.49 7.59
CA ILE A 76 -3.26 -8.64 7.57
C ILE A 76 -1.91 -8.17 8.11
N LYS A 77 -1.34 -8.89 9.07
CA LYS A 77 0.03 -8.62 9.52
C LYS A 77 1.00 -9.01 8.41
N ALA A 78 2.00 -8.16 8.19
CA ALA A 78 3.16 -8.55 7.41
C ALA A 78 3.83 -9.74 8.13
N GLU A 79 4.14 -10.82 7.42
CA GLU A 79 4.93 -11.89 8.00
C GLU A 79 6.36 -11.33 8.18
N GLU A 80 6.85 -11.36 9.41
CA GLU A 80 8.24 -11.04 9.68
C GLU A 80 9.09 -12.09 8.97
N GLU A 81 10.02 -11.65 8.11
CA GLU A 81 11.02 -12.53 7.55
C GLU A 81 11.73 -13.22 8.73
N HIS A 82 11.58 -14.53 8.83
CA HIS A 82 12.25 -15.29 9.88
C HIS A 82 13.75 -15.10 9.71
N GLU A 83 14.37 -14.35 10.61
CA GLU A 83 15.80 -14.41 10.82
C GLU A 83 16.16 -15.89 10.99
N HIS A 84 16.85 -16.44 10.00
CA HIS A 84 17.44 -17.75 10.13
C HIS A 84 18.50 -17.66 11.22
N ASP A 85 18.13 -18.18 12.37
CA ASP A 85 19.04 -18.42 13.49
C ASP A 85 20.17 -19.34 12.97
N HIS A 86 21.27 -18.74 12.54
CA HIS A 86 22.48 -19.47 12.23
C HIS A 86 23.10 -19.86 13.55
N ASP A 87 22.80 -21.08 13.98
CA ASP A 87 23.52 -21.79 15.03
C ASP A 87 24.99 -21.85 14.61
N HIS A 88 25.77 -20.86 15.03
CA HIS A 88 27.22 -20.90 14.91
C HIS A 88 27.75 -21.77 16.03
N GLU A 89 28.04 -23.03 15.68
CA GLU A 89 28.93 -23.86 16.51
C GLU A 89 30.27 -23.13 16.72
N GLU A 90 30.59 -22.91 17.99
CA GLU A 90 31.84 -22.33 18.47
C GLU A 90 33.04 -23.13 17.95
N HIS A 91 33.73 -22.60 16.95
CA HIS A 91 35.13 -22.92 16.71
C HIS A 91 36.00 -21.73 17.20
N GLY A 92 36.57 -21.92 18.39
CA GLY A 92 37.55 -21.03 18.93
C GLY A 92 38.79 -20.90 18.04
N HIS A 93 39.02 -19.69 17.52
CA HIS A 93 40.33 -19.24 17.06
C HIS A 93 40.63 -17.88 17.63
N ASP A 94 41.61 -17.87 18.52
CA ASP A 94 42.29 -16.70 19.07
C ASP A 94 42.96 -15.92 17.93
N HIS A 95 42.50 -14.72 17.64
CA HIS A 95 43.26 -13.74 16.87
C HIS A 95 42.97 -12.34 17.40
N ASP A 96 43.97 -11.74 18.02
CA ASP A 96 44.12 -10.34 18.31
C ASP A 96 43.93 -9.49 17.05
N HIS A 97 42.90 -8.68 16.96
CA HIS A 97 42.81 -7.59 16.00
C HIS A 97 42.14 -6.37 16.61
N GLU A 98 42.83 -5.26 16.47
CA GLU A 98 42.49 -3.91 16.90
C GLU A 98 41.09 -3.49 16.42
N GLU A 99 40.28 -3.01 17.34
CA GLU A 99 38.96 -2.42 17.11
C GLU A 99 39.09 -1.15 16.23
N LYS A 100 38.59 -1.23 15.01
CA LYS A 100 38.13 -0.06 14.27
C LYS A 100 36.62 -0.10 14.29
N GLU A 101 36.05 0.78 15.08
CA GLU A 101 34.60 1.07 15.05
C GLU A 101 34.24 1.58 13.65
N HIS A 102 33.61 0.75 12.85
CA HIS A 102 32.86 1.16 11.67
C HIS A 102 31.41 1.28 12.10
N ASP A 103 31.00 2.52 12.34
CA ASP A 103 29.61 2.91 12.52
C ASP A 103 28.91 2.67 11.17
N HIS A 104 28.29 1.52 11.02
CA HIS A 104 27.35 1.26 9.95
C HIS A 104 25.97 1.71 10.44
N ASP A 105 25.62 2.94 10.10
CA ASP A 105 24.26 3.44 10.17
C ASP A 105 23.41 2.56 9.23
N HIS A 106 22.89 1.46 9.74
CA HIS A 106 21.81 0.74 9.09
C HIS A 106 20.55 1.56 9.28
N GLU A 107 20.20 2.36 8.29
CA GLU A 107 18.85 2.92 8.18
C GLU A 107 17.88 1.73 8.16
N HIS A 108 17.31 1.44 9.32
CA HIS A 108 16.21 0.50 9.45
C HIS A 108 15.00 1.15 8.76
N HIS A 109 14.80 0.82 7.50
CA HIS A 109 13.52 1.08 6.85
C HIS A 109 12.44 0.36 7.68
N HIS A 110 11.61 1.14 8.35
CA HIS A 110 10.47 0.62 9.10
C HIS A 110 9.48 0.01 8.11
N HIS A 111 9.61 -1.28 7.88
CA HIS A 111 8.61 -2.06 7.16
C HIS A 111 7.30 -1.96 7.95
N GLY A 112 6.20 -1.65 7.28
CA GLY A 112 4.90 -1.52 7.94
C GLY A 112 4.51 -2.82 8.64
N GLU A 113 3.96 -2.73 9.84
CA GLU A 113 3.48 -3.89 10.62
C GLU A 113 2.41 -4.72 9.87
N PHE A 114 1.80 -4.14 8.82
CA PHE A 114 0.68 -4.73 8.10
C PHE A 114 0.92 -4.71 6.59
N ASP A 115 0.37 -5.71 5.89
CA ASP A 115 0.30 -5.72 4.42
C ASP A 115 -0.49 -4.50 3.92
N PRO A 116 0.12 -3.61 3.11
CA PRO A 116 -0.53 -2.41 2.63
C PRO A 116 -1.41 -2.63 1.39
N HIS A 117 -1.37 -3.80 0.73
CA HIS A 117 -1.95 -4.05 -0.59
C HIS A 117 -3.47 -4.30 -0.57
N VAL A 118 -4.19 -3.56 0.26
CA VAL A 118 -5.63 -3.73 0.49
C VAL A 118 -6.49 -3.59 -0.77
N TRP A 119 -6.07 -2.75 -1.72
CA TRP A 119 -6.82 -2.49 -2.97
C TRP A 119 -6.83 -3.68 -3.93
N MET A 120 -5.97 -4.68 -3.71
CA MET A 120 -5.93 -5.88 -4.55
C MET A 120 -7.15 -6.79 -4.36
N SER A 121 -7.88 -6.64 -3.25
CA SER A 121 -9.18 -7.28 -3.06
C SER A 121 -10.33 -6.32 -3.40
N PRO A 122 -11.26 -6.69 -4.30
CA PRO A 122 -12.45 -5.89 -4.58
C PRO A 122 -13.27 -5.55 -3.34
N LYS A 123 -13.33 -6.46 -2.35
CA LYS A 123 -14.05 -6.22 -1.09
C LYS A 123 -13.40 -5.10 -0.28
N GLN A 124 -12.07 -5.11 -0.16
CA GLN A 124 -11.32 -4.11 0.59
C GLN A 124 -11.27 -2.78 -0.15
N ALA A 125 -11.11 -2.79 -1.47
CA ALA A 125 -11.16 -1.60 -2.30
C ALA A 125 -12.49 -0.84 -2.15
N ARG A 126 -13.62 -1.54 -1.93
CA ARG A 126 -14.92 -0.91 -1.64
C ARG A 126 -14.90 -0.16 -0.31
N ILE A 127 -14.24 -0.68 0.72
CA ILE A 127 -14.08 0.00 2.00
C ILE A 127 -13.23 1.26 1.83
N GLN A 128 -12.09 1.16 1.14
CA GLN A 128 -11.25 2.32 0.83
C GLN A 128 -12.02 3.39 0.07
N MET A 129 -12.72 3.00 -0.98
CA MET A 129 -13.55 3.92 -1.78
C MET A 129 -14.61 4.62 -0.92
N LYS A 130 -15.23 3.91 0.02
CA LYS A 130 -16.20 4.49 0.96
C LYS A 130 -15.54 5.51 1.88
N ASN A 131 -14.37 5.20 2.45
CA ASN A 131 -13.63 6.10 3.32
C ASN A 131 -13.24 7.39 2.58
N VAL A 132 -12.76 7.26 1.33
CA VAL A 132 -12.44 8.40 0.45
C VAL A 132 -13.70 9.23 0.15
N TYR A 133 -14.82 8.60 -0.19
CA TYR A 133 -16.09 9.28 -0.44
C TYR A 133 -16.54 10.07 0.79
N GLU A 134 -16.53 9.45 1.98
CA GLU A 134 -16.94 10.08 3.23
C GLU A 134 -16.07 11.31 3.59
N ALA A 135 -14.77 11.23 3.34
CA ALA A 135 -13.86 12.35 3.52
C ALA A 135 -14.17 13.50 2.54
N ILE A 136 -14.31 13.18 1.25
CA ILE A 136 -14.58 14.18 0.21
C ILE A 136 -15.91 14.94 0.47
N ILE A 137 -16.97 14.27 0.88
CA ILE A 137 -18.27 14.94 1.14
C ILE A 137 -18.27 15.80 2.39
N LYS A 138 -17.40 15.50 3.38
CA LYS A 138 -17.18 16.39 4.53
C LYS A 138 -16.48 17.67 4.10
N PHE A 139 -15.50 17.52 3.20
CA PHE A 139 -14.69 18.63 2.73
C PHE A 139 -15.43 19.53 1.72
N ASP A 140 -16.17 18.94 0.79
CA ASP A 140 -16.92 19.63 -0.27
C ASP A 140 -18.39 19.20 -0.26
N SER A 141 -19.10 19.65 0.79
CA SER A 141 -20.51 19.31 1.01
C SER A 141 -21.45 19.89 -0.06
N GLU A 142 -21.05 20.98 -0.71
CA GLU A 142 -21.87 21.62 -1.77
C GLU A 142 -22.02 20.70 -2.98
N ASN A 143 -21.00 19.89 -3.27
CA ASN A 143 -21.00 18.95 -4.40
C ASN A 143 -21.35 17.50 -3.99
N LYS A 144 -21.90 17.29 -2.78
CA LYS A 144 -22.22 15.96 -2.24
C LYS A 144 -23.02 15.10 -3.22
N GLY A 145 -24.06 15.66 -3.87
CA GLY A 145 -24.89 14.91 -4.82
C GLY A 145 -24.12 14.36 -6.03
N PHE A 146 -23.10 15.11 -6.49
CA PHE A 146 -22.22 14.64 -7.55
C PHE A 146 -21.33 13.49 -7.09
N TYR A 147 -20.73 13.62 -5.92
CA TYR A 147 -19.88 12.56 -5.34
C TYR A 147 -20.68 11.31 -5.02
N GLU A 148 -21.88 11.46 -4.46
CA GLU A 148 -22.77 10.33 -4.13
C GLU A 148 -23.16 9.53 -5.37
N LYS A 149 -23.50 10.22 -6.47
CA LYS A 149 -23.80 9.56 -7.74
C LYS A 149 -22.61 8.73 -8.23
N ASN A 150 -21.42 9.33 -8.27
CA ASN A 150 -20.21 8.64 -8.74
C ASN A 150 -19.83 7.48 -7.82
N TYR A 151 -19.97 7.67 -6.51
CA TYR A 151 -19.74 6.62 -5.53
C TYR A 151 -20.66 5.41 -5.77
N LYS A 152 -21.97 5.63 -5.92
CA LYS A 152 -22.95 4.55 -6.17
C LYS A 152 -22.67 3.81 -7.48
N GLU A 153 -22.31 4.52 -8.54
CA GLU A 153 -21.96 3.91 -9.82
C GLU A 153 -20.70 3.06 -9.72
N LEU A 154 -19.70 3.52 -8.99
CA LEU A 154 -18.45 2.79 -8.79
C LEU A 154 -18.63 1.60 -7.83
N ASP A 155 -19.38 1.78 -6.74
CA ASP A 155 -19.68 0.73 -5.78
C ASP A 155 -20.38 -0.46 -6.44
N LYS A 156 -21.33 -0.18 -7.33
CA LYS A 156 -22.00 -1.22 -8.13
C LYS A 156 -21.02 -2.00 -9.00
N LYS A 157 -20.06 -1.32 -9.64
CA LYS A 157 -19.03 -1.99 -10.44
C LYS A 157 -18.13 -2.89 -9.59
N PHE A 158 -17.76 -2.44 -8.40
CA PHE A 158 -16.99 -3.26 -7.46
C PHE A 158 -17.81 -4.45 -6.93
N GLU A 159 -19.11 -4.26 -6.70
CA GLU A 159 -19.99 -5.37 -6.30
C GLU A 159 -20.10 -6.43 -7.41
N GLU A 160 -20.24 -6.01 -8.66
CA GLU A 160 -20.25 -6.92 -9.82
C GLU A 160 -18.89 -7.64 -9.97
N LEU A 161 -17.79 -6.92 -9.72
CA LEU A 161 -16.44 -7.49 -9.75
C LEU A 161 -16.24 -8.51 -8.62
N ASP A 162 -16.66 -8.21 -7.39
CA ASP A 162 -16.61 -9.12 -6.25
C ASP A 162 -17.36 -10.43 -6.53
N LYS A 163 -18.59 -10.33 -7.05
CA LYS A 163 -19.38 -11.51 -7.47
C LYS A 163 -18.65 -12.35 -8.50
N LYS A 164 -18.05 -11.70 -9.51
CA LYS A 164 -17.31 -12.40 -10.56
C LYS A 164 -16.05 -13.08 -10.00
N TYR A 165 -15.32 -12.44 -9.09
CA TYR A 165 -14.18 -13.06 -8.41
C TYR A 165 -14.65 -14.27 -7.59
N ALA A 166 -15.72 -14.14 -6.83
CA ALA A 166 -16.27 -15.24 -6.03
C ALA A 166 -16.67 -16.45 -6.90
N GLU A 167 -17.33 -16.21 -8.04
CA GLU A 167 -17.72 -17.29 -8.98
C GLU A 167 -16.50 -17.98 -9.60
N VAL A 168 -15.51 -17.22 -10.07
CA VAL A 168 -14.33 -17.77 -10.75
C VAL A 168 -13.39 -18.48 -9.78
N LEU A 169 -13.25 -17.96 -8.56
CA LEU A 169 -12.30 -18.46 -7.58
C LEU A 169 -12.87 -19.55 -6.66
N ALA A 170 -14.20 -19.66 -6.51
CA ALA A 170 -14.81 -20.73 -5.70
C ALA A 170 -14.32 -22.16 -6.04
N PRO A 171 -14.16 -22.55 -7.33
CA PRO A 171 -13.60 -23.86 -7.69
C PRO A 171 -12.11 -23.99 -7.40
N GLN A 172 -11.44 -22.88 -7.05
CA GLN A 172 -9.99 -22.82 -6.79
C GLN A 172 -9.68 -22.73 -5.29
N LYS A 173 -10.69 -22.89 -4.43
CA LYS A 173 -10.53 -22.87 -2.98
C LYS A 173 -9.36 -23.75 -2.55
N ASP A 174 -8.53 -23.25 -1.63
CA ASP A 174 -7.33 -23.89 -1.11
C ASP A 174 -6.21 -24.16 -2.15
N LYS A 175 -6.37 -23.73 -3.41
CA LYS A 175 -5.29 -23.84 -4.41
C LYS A 175 -4.31 -22.70 -4.27
N TYR A 176 -3.10 -22.97 -4.74
CA TYR A 176 -1.99 -22.02 -4.74
C TYR A 176 -1.90 -21.30 -6.08
N PHE A 177 -1.49 -20.03 -6.01
CA PHE A 177 -1.02 -19.27 -7.17
C PHE A 177 0.31 -18.60 -6.83
N ILE A 178 1.24 -18.63 -7.77
CA ILE A 178 2.59 -18.09 -7.60
C ILE A 178 2.58 -16.65 -8.09
N VAL A 179 3.17 -15.74 -7.32
CA VAL A 179 3.28 -14.32 -7.65
C VAL A 179 4.73 -13.86 -7.47
N PRO A 180 5.22 -12.94 -8.28
CA PRO A 180 6.56 -12.40 -8.09
C PRO A 180 6.68 -11.60 -6.79
N HIS A 181 5.65 -10.85 -6.43
CA HIS A 181 5.61 -9.96 -5.27
C HIS A 181 4.41 -10.28 -4.36
N GLU A 182 4.62 -10.23 -3.04
CA GLU A 182 3.61 -10.56 -2.02
C GLU A 182 2.58 -9.43 -1.86
N ALA A 183 1.70 -9.27 -2.85
CA ALA A 183 0.72 -8.18 -2.87
C ALA A 183 -0.74 -8.67 -2.82
N PHE A 184 -1.00 -9.95 -2.76
CA PHE A 184 -2.35 -10.50 -2.92
C PHE A 184 -2.92 -11.14 -1.66
N GLY A 185 -2.38 -10.82 -0.48
CA GLY A 185 -2.81 -11.38 0.80
C GLY A 185 -4.30 -11.17 1.06
N TYR A 186 -4.82 -9.96 0.85
CA TYR A 186 -6.25 -9.66 1.01
C TYR A 186 -7.14 -10.39 0.00
N LEU A 187 -6.67 -10.51 -1.25
CA LEU A 187 -7.39 -11.30 -2.27
C LEU A 187 -7.45 -12.77 -1.87
N ALA A 188 -6.32 -13.32 -1.48
CA ALA A 188 -6.17 -14.71 -1.07
C ALA A 188 -7.12 -15.03 0.10
N ARG A 189 -7.12 -14.19 1.14
CA ARG A 189 -7.99 -14.32 2.30
C ARG A 189 -9.48 -14.23 1.92
N ASP A 190 -9.85 -13.20 1.16
CA ASP A 190 -11.23 -12.86 0.88
C ASP A 190 -11.94 -13.86 -0.04
N TYR A 191 -11.15 -14.64 -0.81
CA TYR A 191 -11.66 -15.67 -1.74
C TYR A 191 -11.15 -17.09 -1.46
N GLU A 192 -10.53 -17.30 -0.27
CA GLU A 192 -10.09 -18.62 0.20
C GLU A 192 -9.14 -19.35 -0.76
N ILE A 193 -8.23 -18.62 -1.38
CA ILE A 193 -7.12 -19.14 -2.19
C ILE A 193 -5.80 -18.83 -1.48
N LYS A 194 -4.67 -19.39 -1.93
CA LYS A 194 -3.38 -19.23 -1.28
C LYS A 194 -2.36 -18.63 -2.24
N GLN A 195 -1.73 -17.52 -1.86
CA GLN A 195 -0.59 -16.99 -2.60
C GLN A 195 0.70 -17.68 -2.15
N VAL A 196 1.63 -17.81 -3.09
CA VAL A 196 3.02 -18.19 -2.84
C VAL A 196 3.88 -17.12 -3.50
N PRO A 197 4.41 -16.18 -2.73
CA PRO A 197 5.25 -15.12 -3.27
C PRO A 197 6.65 -15.66 -3.57
N ILE A 198 7.32 -15.09 -4.56
CA ILE A 198 8.74 -15.31 -4.85
C ILE A 198 9.58 -14.29 -4.09
N GLU A 199 9.08 -13.05 -3.98
CA GLU A 199 9.65 -11.92 -3.25
C GLU A 199 8.69 -11.48 -2.15
N GLY A 200 9.21 -10.91 -1.07
CA GLY A 200 8.42 -10.43 0.05
C GLY A 200 7.51 -9.25 -0.29
N ILE A 201 6.89 -8.67 0.75
CA ILE A 201 5.92 -7.57 0.65
C ILE A 201 6.51 -6.31 0.01
N ASN A 202 7.79 -6.05 0.23
CA ASN A 202 8.45 -4.82 -0.23
C ASN A 202 9.20 -4.97 -1.56
N SER A 203 9.14 -6.12 -2.22
CA SER A 203 9.82 -6.41 -3.50
C SER A 203 11.34 -6.25 -3.54
N ASP A 204 11.98 -5.98 -2.39
CA ASP A 204 13.42 -5.76 -2.28
C ASP A 204 14.18 -6.99 -1.75
N SER A 205 13.44 -8.01 -1.30
CA SER A 205 14.01 -9.26 -0.81
C SER A 205 14.49 -10.13 -1.98
N GLU A 206 15.68 -10.71 -1.85
CA GLU A 206 16.13 -11.74 -2.78
C GLU A 206 15.17 -12.94 -2.70
N PRO A 207 14.89 -13.60 -3.84
CA PRO A 207 14.05 -14.80 -3.85
C PRO A 207 14.59 -15.86 -2.90
N ASP A 208 13.72 -16.44 -2.07
CA ASP A 208 14.11 -17.54 -1.18
C ASP A 208 14.73 -18.68 -1.99
N LEU A 209 15.94 -19.09 -1.60
CA LEU A 209 16.67 -20.17 -2.24
C LEU A 209 15.88 -21.48 -2.28
N ASN A 210 14.98 -21.70 -1.32
CA ASN A 210 14.09 -22.86 -1.31
C ASN A 210 13.04 -22.82 -2.42
N LEU A 211 12.60 -21.62 -2.83
CA LEU A 211 11.68 -21.43 -3.97
C LEU A 211 12.40 -21.58 -5.32
N SER A 212 13.69 -21.23 -5.39
CA SER A 212 14.50 -21.41 -6.61
C SER A 212 14.75 -22.86 -6.97
N LEU A 213 14.51 -23.80 -6.03
CA LEU A 213 14.66 -25.25 -6.22
C LEU A 213 13.35 -25.94 -6.64
N ILE A 214 12.26 -25.21 -6.87
CA ILE A 214 11.05 -25.77 -7.48
C ILE A 214 11.36 -26.05 -8.94
N HIS A 215 11.98 -27.20 -9.18
CA HIS A 215 12.10 -27.77 -10.52
C HIS A 215 10.70 -28.21 -10.98
N ILE A 216 10.22 -27.52 -11.98
CA ILE A 216 9.04 -27.93 -12.74
C ILE A 216 9.42 -29.19 -13.55
#